data_16258c20b8fb47ee22658c0d3bd1c88d
#
_entry.id   16258c20b8fb47ee22658c0d3bd1c88d
#
_cell.length_a   1.000
_cell.length_b   1.000
_cell.length_c   1.000
_cell.angle_alpha   90.00
_cell.angle_beta   90.00
_cell.angle_gamma   90.00
#
_symmetry.space_group_name_H-M   'P 1'
#
loop_
_entity.id
_entity.type
_entity.pdbx_description
1 polymer ?
#
loop_
_entity_poly.entity_id
_entity_poly.type
_entity_poly.pdbx_seq_one_letter_code
_entity_poly.pdbx_strand_id
1 'polypeptide(L)'
;MPRTKNERKLSFKPKCKSFSPNENGTNETIMLLSEEVEALYLMDLLELYQEDAAQKMEISRPTFARIIKSARKKVALGLLMGNTLALESQNGNRIVALCSNDISHYTNLNSKNRYICIFTFDQKRVMLEKLFLDNPLYNSNLKPTIELTKIFLHYGVNQYIVSQIGEGFKSALLAKGIDVIVQDTFSF
;
A
#
# COMPACT_ATOMS: atom_id res chain seq x y z
N MET A 1 -16.61 -3.19 27.44
CA MET A 1 -15.83 -2.20 26.70
C MET A 1 -14.79 -2.91 25.84
N PRO A 2 -14.67 -2.65 24.54
CA PRO A 2 -13.60 -3.23 23.73
C PRO A 2 -12.26 -2.69 24.24
N ARG A 3 -11.33 -3.58 24.50
CA ARG A 3 -9.98 -3.25 24.96
C ARG A 3 -9.23 -2.53 23.84
N THR A 4 -8.70 -1.33 24.08
CA THR A 4 -7.88 -0.58 23.13
C THR A 4 -6.70 -1.45 22.67
N LYS A 5 -6.48 -1.52 21.37
CA LYS A 5 -5.36 -2.26 20.77
C LYS A 5 -4.09 -1.45 21.06
N ASN A 6 -3.17 -2.00 21.85
CA ASN A 6 -1.87 -1.35 22.09
C ASN A 6 -1.11 -1.23 20.76
N GLU A 7 -0.40 -0.12 20.58
CA GLU A 7 0.57 0.02 19.49
C GLU A 7 1.60 -1.09 19.55
N ARG A 8 2.00 -1.60 18.39
CA ARG A 8 3.01 -2.62 18.25
C ARG A 8 4.25 -2.03 17.63
N LYS A 9 5.38 -2.41 18.14
CA LYS A 9 6.67 -2.03 17.55
C LYS A 9 6.90 -2.85 16.29
N LEU A 10 7.05 -2.16 15.16
CA LEU A 10 7.34 -2.75 13.85
C LEU A 10 8.73 -2.30 13.41
N SER A 11 9.61 -3.23 13.06
CA SER A 11 10.99 -2.96 12.67
C SER A 11 11.26 -3.24 11.19
N PHE A 12 10.47 -4.11 10.57
CA PHE A 12 10.67 -4.54 9.19
C PHE A 12 9.80 -3.76 8.21
N LYS A 13 10.41 -3.30 7.11
CA LYS A 13 9.70 -2.63 6.01
C LYS A 13 9.80 -3.49 4.75
N PRO A 14 8.68 -4.07 4.26
CA PRO A 14 8.68 -4.90 3.05
C PRO A 14 9.12 -4.11 1.81
N LYS A 15 9.86 -4.76 0.92
CA LYS A 15 10.29 -4.17 -0.37
C LYS A 15 9.15 -4.15 -1.40
N CYS A 16 8.21 -5.10 -1.31
CA CYS A 16 7.04 -5.21 -2.17
C CYS A 16 5.77 -5.10 -1.35
N LYS A 17 4.70 -4.58 -1.93
CA LYS A 17 3.39 -4.42 -1.27
C LYS A 17 2.38 -5.48 -1.65
N SER A 18 2.65 -6.25 -2.72
CA SER A 18 1.79 -7.35 -3.14
C SER A 18 2.54 -8.43 -3.88
N PHE A 19 1.99 -9.65 -3.83
CA PHE A 19 2.43 -10.82 -4.58
C PHE A 19 1.20 -11.43 -5.23
N SER A 20 1.20 -11.52 -6.57
CA SER A 20 0.09 -12.08 -7.32
C SER A 20 0.56 -13.27 -8.14
N PRO A 21 -0.27 -14.32 -8.29
CA PRO A 21 0.06 -15.42 -9.20
C PRO A 21 0.08 -14.92 -10.65
N ASN A 22 1.00 -15.42 -11.46
CA ASN A 22 1.12 -15.03 -12.87
C ASN A 22 0.02 -15.64 -13.75
N GLU A 23 -0.45 -16.86 -13.40
CA GLU A 23 -1.41 -17.64 -14.18
C GLU A 23 -2.40 -18.33 -13.25
N ASN A 24 -3.65 -18.48 -13.69
CA ASN A 24 -4.71 -19.22 -12.97
C ASN A 24 -4.98 -18.79 -11.52
N GLY A 25 -4.62 -17.57 -11.16
CA GLY A 25 -4.93 -17.02 -9.85
C GLY A 25 -6.41 -16.69 -9.70
N THR A 26 -6.89 -16.66 -8.47
CA THR A 26 -8.22 -16.12 -8.14
C THR A 26 -8.17 -14.59 -8.12
N ASN A 27 -9.33 -13.94 -8.30
CA ASN A 27 -9.45 -12.49 -8.14
C ASN A 27 -9.49 -12.05 -6.66
N GLU A 28 -9.36 -12.99 -5.73
CA GLU A 28 -9.40 -12.69 -4.31
C GLU A 28 -8.05 -12.17 -3.80
N THR A 29 -8.11 -11.14 -2.97
CA THR A 29 -6.93 -10.55 -2.33
C THR A 29 -6.97 -10.80 -0.83
N ILE A 30 -5.90 -11.38 -0.30
CA ILE A 30 -5.71 -11.59 1.13
C ILE A 30 -4.80 -10.50 1.67
N MET A 31 -5.31 -9.71 2.62
CA MET A 31 -4.53 -8.65 3.26
C MET A 31 -3.74 -9.20 4.45
N LEU A 32 -2.41 -9.08 4.39
CA LEU A 32 -1.52 -9.28 5.53
C LEU A 32 -1.35 -7.97 6.29
N LEU A 33 -1.69 -7.95 7.55
CA LEU A 33 -1.52 -6.80 8.42
C LEU A 33 -0.04 -6.53 8.70
N SER A 34 0.33 -5.30 8.99
CA SER A 34 1.72 -4.92 9.28
C SER A 34 2.31 -5.74 10.44
N GLU A 35 1.50 -6.03 11.48
CA GLU A 35 1.90 -6.87 12.60
C GLU A 35 2.10 -8.35 12.21
N GLU A 36 1.37 -8.84 11.21
CA GLU A 36 1.51 -10.21 10.69
C GLU A 36 2.78 -10.34 9.86
N VAL A 37 3.11 -9.32 9.07
CA VAL A 37 4.35 -9.24 8.29
C VAL A 37 5.56 -9.17 9.22
N GLU A 38 5.50 -8.37 10.30
CA GLU A 38 6.56 -8.29 11.30
C GLU A 38 6.76 -9.64 12.00
N ALA A 39 5.68 -10.32 12.37
CA ALA A 39 5.78 -11.62 13.01
C ALA A 39 6.45 -12.69 12.11
N LEU A 40 6.11 -12.71 10.82
CA LEU A 40 6.78 -13.57 9.82
C LEU A 40 8.26 -13.22 9.69
N TYR A 41 8.58 -11.93 9.64
CA TYR A 41 9.97 -11.46 9.57
C TYR A 41 10.79 -11.94 10.77
N LEU A 42 10.28 -11.72 11.98
CA LEU A 42 11.01 -12.06 13.21
C LEU A 42 11.16 -13.56 13.42
N MET A 43 10.10 -14.33 13.16
CA MET A 43 10.08 -15.75 13.49
C MET A 43 10.49 -16.65 12.33
N ASP A 44 10.06 -16.36 11.10
CA ASP A 44 10.26 -17.24 9.96
C ASP A 44 11.47 -16.85 9.10
N LEU A 45 11.88 -15.56 9.11
CA LEU A 45 13.07 -15.11 8.36
C LEU A 45 14.28 -14.93 9.28
N LEU A 46 14.14 -14.37 10.49
CA LEU A 46 15.22 -14.21 11.45
C LEU A 46 15.35 -15.39 12.41
N GLU A 47 14.46 -16.37 12.35
CA GLU A 47 14.46 -17.60 13.16
C GLU A 47 14.48 -17.35 14.69
N LEU A 48 13.90 -16.22 15.13
CA LEU A 48 13.85 -15.92 16.56
C LEU A 48 12.84 -16.84 17.27
N TYR A 49 13.14 -17.15 18.54
CA TYR A 49 12.16 -17.82 19.40
C TYR A 49 10.93 -16.92 19.64
N GLN A 50 9.79 -17.54 19.88
CA GLN A 50 8.50 -16.85 20.02
C GLN A 50 8.51 -15.80 21.18
N GLU A 51 9.28 -16.07 22.23
CA GLU A 51 9.45 -15.15 23.36
C GLU A 51 10.18 -13.88 22.93
N ASP A 52 11.34 -14.04 22.25
CA ASP A 52 12.17 -12.92 21.80
C ASP A 52 11.45 -12.08 20.74
N ALA A 53 10.72 -12.73 19.83
CA ALA A 53 9.91 -12.06 18.83
C ALA A 53 8.77 -11.25 19.45
N ALA A 54 8.08 -11.80 20.45
CA ALA A 54 7.04 -11.10 21.20
C ALA A 54 7.60 -9.88 21.95
N GLN A 55 8.77 -10.02 22.59
CA GLN A 55 9.46 -8.93 23.27
C GLN A 55 9.84 -7.80 22.30
N LYS A 56 10.38 -8.14 21.11
CA LYS A 56 10.71 -7.13 20.07
C LYS A 56 9.51 -6.34 19.60
N MET A 57 8.34 -6.98 19.50
CA MET A 57 7.07 -6.34 19.11
C MET A 57 6.37 -5.63 20.29
N GLU A 58 6.93 -5.68 21.49
CA GLU A 58 6.36 -5.11 22.73
C GLU A 58 4.93 -5.65 23.03
N ILE A 59 4.73 -6.94 22.79
CA ILE A 59 3.46 -7.65 23.03
C ILE A 59 3.66 -8.91 23.88
N SER A 60 2.55 -9.44 24.43
CA SER A 60 2.61 -10.70 25.14
C SER A 60 2.81 -11.90 24.18
N ARG A 61 3.50 -12.95 24.64
CA ARG A 61 3.69 -14.21 23.91
C ARG A 61 2.37 -14.81 23.38
N PRO A 62 1.25 -14.89 24.15
CA PRO A 62 -0.02 -15.35 23.60
C PRO A 62 -0.56 -14.49 22.47
N THR A 63 -0.36 -13.16 22.52
CA THR A 63 -0.74 -12.24 21.44
C THR A 63 0.09 -12.52 20.19
N PHE A 64 1.41 -12.66 20.35
CA PHE A 64 2.31 -13.01 19.24
C PHE A 64 1.92 -14.35 18.61
N ALA A 65 1.64 -15.38 19.41
CA ALA A 65 1.23 -16.70 18.91
C ALA A 65 -0.03 -16.64 18.03
N ARG A 66 -0.99 -15.77 18.35
CA ARG A 66 -2.19 -15.55 17.53
C ARG A 66 -1.87 -14.85 16.23
N ILE A 67 -1.00 -13.84 16.26
CA ILE A 67 -0.58 -13.07 15.09
C ILE A 67 0.16 -13.97 14.10
N ILE A 68 1.20 -14.69 14.53
CA ILE A 68 1.98 -15.56 13.64
C ILE A 68 1.13 -16.71 13.06
N LYS A 69 0.20 -17.26 13.85
CA LYS A 69 -0.73 -18.28 13.37
C LYS A 69 -1.65 -17.74 12.27
N SER A 70 -2.17 -16.50 12.44
CA SER A 70 -2.99 -15.82 11.44
C SER A 70 -2.18 -15.54 10.17
N ALA A 71 -0.99 -14.98 10.32
CA ALA A 71 -0.08 -14.66 9.22
C ALA A 71 0.25 -15.90 8.36
N ARG A 72 0.69 -17.00 8.99
CA ARG A 72 1.00 -18.26 8.30
C ARG A 72 -0.21 -18.84 7.57
N LYS A 73 -1.43 -18.78 8.17
CA LYS A 73 -2.66 -19.21 7.51
C LYS A 73 -2.93 -18.39 6.25
N LYS A 74 -2.77 -17.07 6.30
CA LYS A 74 -2.97 -16.17 5.15
C LYS A 74 -1.97 -16.44 4.04
N VAL A 75 -0.69 -16.63 4.37
CA VAL A 75 0.34 -16.99 3.39
C VAL A 75 0.02 -18.34 2.75
N ALA A 76 -0.36 -19.34 3.54
CA ALA A 76 -0.74 -20.65 3.01
C ALA A 76 -1.95 -20.56 2.07
N LEU A 77 -2.98 -19.77 2.41
CA LEU A 77 -4.13 -19.53 1.54
C LEU A 77 -3.71 -18.86 0.23
N GLY A 78 -2.84 -17.84 0.28
CA GLY A 78 -2.33 -17.19 -0.93
C GLY A 78 -1.63 -18.18 -1.85
N LEU A 79 -0.71 -18.97 -1.31
CA LEU A 79 0.08 -19.95 -2.08
C LEU A 79 -0.75 -21.12 -2.60
N LEU A 80 -1.63 -21.70 -1.77
CA LEU A 80 -2.35 -22.93 -2.11
C LEU A 80 -3.60 -22.70 -2.96
N MET A 81 -4.26 -21.53 -2.78
CA MET A 81 -5.49 -21.19 -3.49
C MET A 81 -5.25 -20.23 -4.67
N GLY A 82 -4.01 -19.77 -4.87
CA GLY A 82 -3.69 -18.82 -5.93
C GLY A 82 -4.27 -17.43 -5.70
N ASN A 83 -4.42 -17.00 -4.45
CA ASN A 83 -4.91 -15.68 -4.12
C ASN A 83 -3.79 -14.64 -4.13
N THR A 84 -4.10 -13.40 -4.47
CA THR A 84 -3.14 -12.30 -4.32
C THR A 84 -2.89 -12.01 -2.84
N LEU A 85 -1.63 -11.95 -2.43
CA LEU A 85 -1.24 -11.48 -1.10
C LEU A 85 -0.91 -9.98 -1.18
N ALA A 86 -1.68 -9.15 -0.49
CA ALA A 86 -1.40 -7.72 -0.33
C ALA A 86 -0.91 -7.44 1.09
N LEU A 87 0.09 -6.58 1.22
CA LEU A 87 0.65 -6.19 2.50
C LEU A 87 0.08 -4.83 2.91
N GLU A 88 -0.42 -4.75 4.15
CA GLU A 88 -0.86 -3.48 4.72
C GLU A 88 0.29 -2.47 4.74
N SER A 89 0.03 -1.23 4.34
CA SER A 89 1.04 -0.17 4.42
C SER A 89 1.40 0.10 5.90
N GLN A 90 2.69 -0.04 6.25
CA GLN A 90 3.17 0.14 7.63
C GLN A 90 2.98 1.56 8.18
N ASN A 91 3.00 2.55 7.33
CA ASN A 91 2.57 3.88 7.69
C ASN A 91 1.06 3.88 7.52
N GLY A 92 0.28 3.76 8.59
CA GLY A 92 -1.18 3.80 8.57
C GLY A 92 -1.76 5.07 7.90
N ASN A 93 -0.92 5.81 7.19
CA ASN A 93 -1.22 7.00 6.42
C ASN A 93 -1.72 6.61 5.03
N ARG A 94 -2.81 7.23 4.63
CA ARG A 94 -3.31 7.20 3.26
C ARG A 94 -2.52 8.22 2.46
N ILE A 95 -1.73 7.76 1.48
CA ILE A 95 -0.95 8.62 0.60
C ILE A 95 -1.58 8.58 -0.78
N VAL A 96 -2.29 9.63 -1.10
CA VAL A 96 -3.08 9.78 -2.33
C VAL A 96 -2.29 10.59 -3.33
N ALA A 97 -2.19 10.08 -4.57
CA ALA A 97 -1.68 10.86 -5.69
C ALA A 97 -2.80 11.14 -6.71
N LEU A 98 -2.70 12.27 -7.35
CA LEU A 98 -3.48 12.62 -8.53
C LEU A 98 -2.66 13.53 -9.43
N CYS A 99 -3.03 13.65 -10.70
CA CYS A 99 -2.44 14.63 -11.61
C CYS A 99 -3.49 15.66 -12.00
N SER A 100 -3.16 16.95 -11.83
CA SER A 100 -4.04 18.07 -12.11
C SER A 100 -3.33 19.18 -12.87
N ASN A 101 -4.07 20.00 -13.59
CA ASN A 101 -3.57 21.23 -14.19
C ASN A 101 -3.65 22.43 -13.23
N ASP A 102 -4.40 22.28 -12.13
CA ASP A 102 -4.58 23.29 -11.09
C ASP A 102 -4.26 22.67 -9.72
N ILE A 103 -3.50 23.39 -8.90
CA ILE A 103 -3.11 22.98 -7.54
C ILE A 103 -4.13 23.43 -6.47
N SER A 104 -5.15 24.18 -6.86
CA SER A 104 -6.21 24.68 -5.98
C SER A 104 -7.54 23.95 -6.19
N HIS A 105 -7.78 23.49 -7.43
CA HIS A 105 -9.01 22.78 -7.80
C HIS A 105 -8.65 21.50 -8.56
N TYR A 106 -9.03 20.37 -8.01
CA TYR A 106 -8.67 19.04 -8.54
C TYR A 106 -9.82 18.47 -9.35
N THR A 107 -9.86 18.85 -10.63
CA THR A 107 -10.87 18.40 -11.61
C THR A 107 -10.19 17.88 -12.86
N ASN A 108 -10.89 17.08 -13.67
CA ASN A 108 -10.36 16.50 -14.91
C ASN A 108 -9.00 15.81 -14.72
N LEU A 109 -8.96 14.88 -13.79
CA LEU A 109 -7.73 14.23 -13.32
C LEU A 109 -7.17 13.29 -14.38
N ASN A 110 -6.13 13.71 -15.08
CA ASN A 110 -5.50 12.94 -16.15
C ASN A 110 -4.00 12.75 -15.89
N SER A 111 -3.49 11.56 -16.15
CA SER A 111 -2.08 11.20 -15.93
C SER A 111 -1.07 12.12 -16.62
N LYS A 112 -1.45 12.88 -17.64
CA LYS A 112 -0.62 13.84 -18.38
C LYS A 112 -0.83 15.29 -17.95
N ASN A 113 -1.63 15.55 -16.93
CA ASN A 113 -1.79 16.91 -16.41
C ASN A 113 -0.48 17.44 -15.83
N ARG A 114 -0.36 18.77 -15.74
CA ARG A 114 0.89 19.50 -15.47
C ARG A 114 1.54 19.14 -14.14
N TYR A 115 0.76 18.95 -13.07
CA TYR A 115 1.27 18.71 -11.73
C TYR A 115 0.91 17.31 -11.23
N ILE A 116 1.83 16.70 -10.50
CA ILE A 116 1.54 15.55 -9.63
C ILE A 116 1.31 16.11 -8.23
N CYS A 117 0.12 15.87 -7.69
CA CYS A 117 -0.27 16.28 -6.35
C CYS A 117 -0.29 15.04 -5.45
N ILE A 118 0.44 15.07 -4.33
CA ILE A 118 0.53 13.98 -3.38
C ILE A 118 0.04 14.49 -2.02
N PHE A 119 -0.91 13.79 -1.42
CA PHE A 119 -1.52 14.13 -0.14
C PHE A 119 -1.36 13.00 0.85
N THR A 120 -0.85 13.29 2.02
CA THR A 120 -0.70 12.33 3.11
C THR A 120 -1.76 12.58 4.17
N PHE A 121 -2.55 11.57 4.50
CA PHE A 121 -3.57 11.58 5.54
C PHE A 121 -3.23 10.57 6.62
N ASP A 122 -3.55 10.89 7.87
CA ASP A 122 -3.49 9.94 8.98
C ASP A 122 -4.67 8.95 8.96
N GLN A 123 -4.69 8.05 9.95
CA GLN A 123 -5.77 7.07 10.11
C GLN A 123 -7.14 7.70 10.37
N LYS A 124 -7.18 8.95 10.88
CA LYS A 124 -8.41 9.73 11.15
C LYS A 124 -8.83 10.57 9.95
N ARG A 125 -8.14 10.44 8.80
CA ARG A 125 -8.33 11.21 7.57
C ARG A 125 -7.98 12.70 7.71
N VAL A 126 -7.17 13.06 8.70
CA VAL A 126 -6.62 14.41 8.79
C VAL A 126 -5.45 14.52 7.81
N MET A 127 -5.43 15.58 7.01
CA MET A 127 -4.33 15.83 6.08
C MET A 127 -3.09 16.27 6.87
N LEU A 128 -2.01 15.52 6.72
CA LEU A 128 -0.73 15.77 7.36
C LEU A 128 0.21 16.59 6.48
N GLU A 129 0.20 16.29 5.18
CA GLU A 129 1.14 16.89 4.23
C GLU A 129 0.53 16.94 2.84
N LYS A 130 0.94 17.97 2.07
CA LYS A 130 0.69 18.07 0.64
C LYS A 130 1.96 18.43 -0.09
N LEU A 131 2.23 17.74 -1.20
CA LEU A 131 3.39 17.92 -2.04
C LEU A 131 2.94 18.10 -3.49
N PHE A 132 3.55 19.05 -4.18
CA PHE A 132 3.32 19.31 -5.61
C PHE A 132 4.62 19.16 -6.38
N LEU A 133 4.58 18.41 -7.48
CA LEU A 133 5.70 18.13 -8.35
C LEU A 133 5.31 18.47 -9.79
N ASP A 134 6.26 18.94 -10.59
CA ASP A 134 6.07 19.01 -12.04
C ASP A 134 5.97 17.60 -12.60
N ASN A 135 4.98 17.37 -13.46
CA ASN A 135 4.74 16.06 -14.05
C ASN A 135 5.63 15.87 -15.28
N PRO A 136 6.55 14.90 -15.30
CA PRO A 136 7.41 14.65 -16.47
C PRO A 136 6.63 14.18 -17.71
N LEU A 137 5.36 13.80 -17.53
CA LEU A 137 4.47 13.40 -18.64
C LEU A 137 3.79 14.59 -19.32
N TYR A 138 3.83 15.76 -18.70
CA TYR A 138 3.22 16.96 -19.28
C TYR A 138 3.93 17.33 -20.58
N ASN A 139 3.18 17.46 -21.68
CA ASN A 139 3.70 17.72 -23.02
C ASN A 139 4.81 16.75 -23.47
N SER A 140 4.80 15.51 -23.00
CA SER A 140 5.78 14.49 -23.35
C SER A 140 5.15 13.22 -23.92
N ASN A 141 6.00 12.40 -24.59
CA ASN A 141 5.62 11.09 -25.11
C ASN A 141 5.98 9.94 -24.14
N LEU A 142 6.37 10.26 -22.90
CA LEU A 142 6.70 9.27 -21.89
C LEU A 142 5.47 8.44 -21.49
N LYS A 143 5.71 7.20 -21.06
CA LYS A 143 4.63 6.27 -20.69
C LYS A 143 4.28 6.42 -19.20
N PRO A 144 3.00 6.70 -18.86
CA PRO A 144 2.55 6.80 -17.47
C PRO A 144 2.90 5.56 -16.64
N THR A 145 2.76 4.38 -17.22
CA THR A 145 3.05 3.08 -16.58
C THR A 145 4.48 3.00 -16.02
N ILE A 146 5.44 3.70 -16.63
CA ILE A 146 6.84 3.67 -16.19
C ILE A 146 7.11 4.84 -15.24
N GLU A 147 6.86 6.06 -15.68
CA GLU A 147 7.31 7.25 -14.96
C GLU A 147 6.48 7.54 -13.71
N LEU A 148 5.14 7.51 -13.80
CA LEU A 148 4.31 7.73 -12.62
C LEU A 148 4.48 6.60 -11.60
N THR A 149 4.61 5.35 -12.06
CA THR A 149 4.82 4.23 -11.13
C THR A 149 6.10 4.40 -10.32
N LYS A 150 7.22 4.84 -10.94
CA LYS A 150 8.47 5.13 -10.23
C LYS A 150 8.29 6.24 -9.19
N ILE A 151 7.64 7.35 -9.57
CA ILE A 151 7.37 8.48 -8.67
C ILE A 151 6.48 8.04 -7.52
N PHE A 152 5.39 7.36 -7.80
CA PHE A 152 4.46 6.89 -6.78
C PHE A 152 5.11 5.95 -5.77
N LEU A 153 5.96 5.03 -6.23
CA LEU A 153 6.71 4.14 -5.34
C LEU A 153 7.72 4.91 -4.49
N HIS A 154 8.40 5.90 -5.06
CA HIS A 154 9.37 6.73 -4.33
C HIS A 154 8.70 7.49 -3.16
N TYR A 155 7.51 8.05 -3.39
CA TYR A 155 6.76 8.78 -2.36
C TYR A 155 5.82 7.90 -1.52
N GLY A 156 5.85 6.58 -1.71
CA GLY A 156 5.04 5.64 -0.93
C GLY A 156 3.53 5.76 -1.18
N VAL A 157 3.13 6.28 -2.35
CA VAL A 157 1.72 6.40 -2.75
C VAL A 157 1.06 5.03 -2.67
N ASN A 158 -0.11 4.98 -2.03
CA ASN A 158 -0.91 3.77 -1.93
C ASN A 158 -2.29 3.91 -2.58
N GLN A 159 -2.63 5.11 -3.07
CA GLN A 159 -3.87 5.35 -3.79
C GLN A 159 -3.66 6.37 -4.92
N TYR A 160 -4.11 6.07 -6.13
CA TYR A 160 -4.09 6.96 -7.28
C TYR A 160 -5.50 7.30 -7.73
N ILE A 161 -5.79 8.60 -7.87
CA ILE A 161 -7.08 9.10 -8.32
C ILE A 161 -6.94 9.67 -9.72
N VAL A 162 -7.82 9.27 -10.62
CA VAL A 162 -7.76 9.63 -12.04
C VAL A 162 -9.15 9.54 -12.68
N SER A 163 -9.46 10.41 -13.63
CA SER A 163 -10.76 10.38 -14.35
C SER A 163 -10.88 9.16 -15.27
N GLN A 164 -9.80 8.80 -15.94
CA GLN A 164 -9.74 7.65 -16.86
C GLN A 164 -8.35 7.00 -16.80
N ILE A 165 -8.32 5.67 -16.93
CA ILE A 165 -7.08 4.91 -16.92
C ILE A 165 -7.19 3.70 -17.85
N GLY A 166 -6.14 3.42 -18.61
CA GLY A 166 -6.05 2.19 -19.41
C GLY A 166 -5.73 0.97 -18.53
N GLU A 167 -6.28 -0.19 -18.88
CA GLU A 167 -6.17 -1.43 -18.10
C GLU A 167 -4.70 -1.83 -17.81
N GLY A 168 -3.78 -1.65 -18.77
CA GLY A 168 -2.36 -1.97 -18.56
C GLY A 168 -1.69 -1.10 -17.47
N PHE A 169 -2.04 0.18 -17.37
CA PHE A 169 -1.52 1.06 -16.33
C PHE A 169 -2.17 0.76 -14.98
N LYS A 170 -3.49 0.53 -14.97
CA LYS A 170 -4.22 0.13 -13.77
C LYS A 170 -3.65 -1.15 -13.17
N SER A 171 -3.47 -2.20 -13.98
CA SER A 171 -2.88 -3.48 -13.54
C SER A 171 -1.45 -3.30 -13.00
N ALA A 172 -0.63 -2.44 -13.64
CA ALA A 172 0.72 -2.16 -13.17
C ALA A 172 0.75 -1.47 -11.80
N LEU A 173 -0.19 -0.55 -11.52
CA LEU A 173 -0.33 0.11 -10.21
C LEU A 173 -0.83 -0.87 -9.14
N LEU A 174 -1.86 -1.64 -9.44
CA LEU A 174 -2.41 -2.66 -8.53
C LEU A 174 -1.35 -3.69 -8.15
N ALA A 175 -0.55 -4.16 -9.10
CA ALA A 175 0.56 -5.09 -8.84
C ALA A 175 1.65 -4.50 -7.92
N LYS A 176 1.68 -3.18 -7.72
CA LYS A 176 2.58 -2.48 -6.80
C LYS A 176 1.90 -2.07 -5.48
N GLY A 177 0.67 -2.52 -5.25
CA GLY A 177 -0.11 -2.18 -4.06
C GLY A 177 -0.59 -0.73 -4.05
N ILE A 178 -0.81 -0.15 -5.23
CA ILE A 178 -1.38 1.19 -5.40
C ILE A 178 -2.81 1.03 -5.90
N ASP A 179 -3.78 1.32 -5.04
CA ASP A 179 -5.20 1.29 -5.40
C ASP A 179 -5.54 2.39 -6.40
N VAL A 180 -6.43 2.09 -7.34
CA VAL A 180 -6.86 3.07 -8.35
C VAL A 180 -8.34 3.40 -8.15
N ILE A 181 -8.60 4.69 -7.94
CA ILE A 181 -9.95 5.24 -7.86
C ILE A 181 -10.23 6.05 -9.12
N VAL A 182 -11.28 5.67 -9.83
CA VAL A 182 -11.72 6.39 -11.03
C VAL A 182 -12.80 7.40 -10.63
N GLN A 183 -12.44 8.68 -10.66
CA GLN A 183 -13.34 9.81 -10.40
C GLN A 183 -12.79 11.11 -11.00
N ASP A 184 -13.69 12.03 -11.37
CA ASP A 184 -13.33 13.25 -12.10
C ASP A 184 -12.84 14.39 -11.20
N THR A 185 -13.15 14.35 -9.92
CA THR A 185 -12.85 15.42 -8.97
C THR A 185 -12.29 14.84 -7.67
N PHE A 186 -11.50 15.64 -6.98
CA PHE A 186 -11.03 15.32 -5.63
C PHE A 186 -11.19 16.54 -4.72
N SER A 187 -11.72 16.31 -3.54
CA SER A 187 -11.85 17.30 -2.46
C SER A 187 -11.47 16.66 -1.11
N PHE A 188 -11.07 17.49 -0.17
CA PHE A 188 -10.70 17.07 1.19
C PHE A 188 -11.92 16.95 2.09
#